data_61da24410c513b3e6f47a64c6ad065e6
#
_entry.id   61da24410c513b3e6f47a64c6ad065e6
#
_cell.length_a   1.000
_cell.length_b   1.000
_cell.length_c   1.000
_cell.angle_alpha   90.00
_cell.angle_beta   90.00
_cell.angle_gamma   90.00
#
_symmetry.space_group_name_H-M   'P 1'
#
loop_
_entity.id
_entity.type
_entity.pdbx_description
1 polymer ?
#
loop_
_entity_poly.entity_id
_entity_poly.type
_entity_poly.pdbx_seq_one_letter_code
_entity_poly.pdbx_strand_id
1 'polypeptide(L)'
;MGLQVRVWGVRGSGPECGPEYQEYGGNTSCVTVHTKDKTVILDAGTGIGNFDRSFKRQMDGKRRRLDLLLSHFHMDHLMGLYGCSFLFDPQMEVHIYGERFGEKGLKECLCRMFGPPYWPLPLDQLPALVRFHEIQAGDVFLLEDQIRVQTLRGVHPGGSILYRLEEVTQGPKPASVVYGLDCELTDAMLQKLKEFGAACGLLICDACYTEAELMLRQGWGHGSIERCRKLRQASGAQQALFMHYER
;
A
#
# COMPACT_ATOMS: atom_id res chain seq x y z
N MET A 1 12.11 -16.45 -10.90
CA MET A 1 12.48 -15.51 -9.82
C MET A 1 11.17 -15.12 -9.17
N GLY A 2 11.09 -14.92 -7.88
CA GLY A 2 9.84 -14.57 -7.20
C GLY A 2 9.74 -13.07 -6.90
N LEU A 3 8.59 -12.65 -6.38
CA LEU A 3 8.39 -11.28 -5.90
C LEU A 3 9.29 -11.02 -4.67
N GLN A 4 10.00 -9.90 -4.69
CA GLN A 4 10.73 -9.40 -3.54
C GLN A 4 9.91 -8.29 -2.88
N VAL A 5 9.74 -8.37 -1.56
CA VAL A 5 8.99 -7.37 -0.78
C VAL A 5 9.96 -6.64 0.16
N ARG A 6 9.85 -5.32 0.20
CA ARG A 6 10.57 -4.48 1.16
C ARG A 6 9.58 -3.57 1.89
N VAL A 7 9.75 -3.47 3.20
CA VAL A 7 8.96 -2.61 4.08
C VAL A 7 9.76 -1.36 4.39
N TRP A 8 9.13 -0.21 4.26
CA TRP A 8 9.75 1.11 4.47
C TRP A 8 9.13 1.88 5.62
N GLY A 9 7.91 1.52 6.00
CA GLY A 9 7.18 2.05 7.13
C GLY A 9 6.09 1.09 7.58
N VAL A 10 5.90 0.97 8.89
CA VAL A 10 4.98 0.01 9.53
C VAL A 10 3.97 0.67 10.47
N ARG A 11 4.10 1.97 10.72
CA ARG A 11 3.20 2.70 11.62
C ARG A 11 1.88 3.01 10.97
N GLY A 12 0.82 2.99 11.78
CA GLY A 12 -0.50 3.48 11.45
C GLY A 12 -0.73 4.90 11.99
N SER A 13 -1.79 5.54 11.53
CA SER A 13 -2.31 6.84 11.98
C SER A 13 -1.36 8.03 11.85
N GLY A 14 -0.09 7.89 12.18
CA GLY A 14 0.88 8.97 12.10
C GLY A 14 2.33 8.52 12.27
N PRO A 15 3.29 9.35 11.83
CA PRO A 15 4.70 9.07 12.04
C PRO A 15 5.09 9.30 13.49
N GLU A 16 5.99 8.48 13.99
CA GLU A 16 6.52 8.53 15.34
C GLU A 16 8.01 8.80 15.34
N CYS A 17 8.52 9.48 16.36
CA CYS A 17 9.94 9.75 16.54
C CYS A 17 10.32 9.59 18.01
N GLY A 18 11.52 9.07 18.24
CA GLY A 18 12.03 8.85 19.59
C GLY A 18 12.79 7.53 19.71
N PRO A 19 13.54 7.35 20.80
CA PRO A 19 14.32 6.14 21.02
C PRO A 19 13.45 4.88 21.17
N GLU A 20 12.21 5.03 21.62
CA GLU A 20 11.23 3.95 21.79
C GLU A 20 10.72 3.34 20.47
N TYR A 21 10.87 4.07 19.35
CA TYR A 21 10.42 3.63 18.03
C TYR A 21 11.54 3.04 17.15
N GLN A 22 12.73 2.79 17.70
CA GLN A 22 13.88 2.33 16.90
C GLN A 22 13.74 0.90 16.38
N GLU A 23 13.04 0.04 17.08
CA GLU A 23 12.93 -1.38 16.71
C GLU A 23 12.20 -1.58 15.37
N TYR A 24 11.05 -0.95 15.20
CA TYR A 24 10.24 -1.05 13.96
C TYR A 24 10.29 0.22 13.12
N GLY A 25 10.96 1.27 13.60
CA GLY A 25 10.97 2.60 12.99
C GLY A 25 9.68 3.37 13.23
N GLY A 26 9.71 4.68 12.93
CA GLY A 26 8.59 5.59 13.14
C GLY A 26 7.85 5.98 11.86
N ASN A 27 8.18 5.39 10.71
CA ASN A 27 7.56 5.74 9.45
C ASN A 27 6.21 5.04 9.25
N THR A 28 5.26 5.77 8.66
CA THR A 28 3.94 5.24 8.29
C THR A 28 3.98 4.40 7.01
N SER A 29 2.89 3.71 6.76
CA SER A 29 2.73 2.61 5.82
C SER A 29 3.30 2.87 4.43
N CYS A 30 4.31 2.10 4.05
CA CYS A 30 4.84 2.02 2.70
C CYS A 30 5.56 0.67 2.50
N VAL A 31 5.16 -0.04 1.46
CA VAL A 31 5.75 -1.32 1.06
C VAL A 31 6.07 -1.28 -0.43
N THR A 32 7.16 -1.89 -0.85
CA THR A 32 7.44 -2.09 -2.28
C THR A 32 7.52 -3.56 -2.62
N VAL A 33 6.94 -3.89 -3.77
CA VAL A 33 7.00 -5.21 -4.39
C VAL A 33 7.79 -5.11 -5.68
N HIS A 34 8.80 -5.95 -5.83
CA HIS A 34 9.71 -5.91 -6.96
C HIS A 34 9.68 -7.23 -7.73
N THR A 35 9.63 -7.14 -9.05
CA THR A 35 10.13 -8.18 -9.98
C THR A 35 11.57 -7.84 -10.37
N LYS A 36 12.13 -8.57 -11.34
CA LYS A 36 13.45 -8.24 -11.90
C LYS A 36 13.51 -6.82 -12.47
N ASP A 37 12.43 -6.37 -13.13
CA ASP A 37 12.43 -5.16 -13.96
C ASP A 37 11.40 -4.12 -13.52
N LYS A 38 10.56 -4.43 -12.51
CA LYS A 38 9.45 -3.58 -12.10
C LYS A 38 9.41 -3.34 -10.60
N THR A 39 9.03 -2.14 -10.23
CA THR A 39 8.74 -1.74 -8.84
C THR A 39 7.31 -1.25 -8.72
N VAL A 40 6.56 -1.87 -7.81
CA VAL A 40 5.23 -1.44 -7.39
C VAL A 40 5.31 -0.95 -5.95
N ILE A 41 4.74 0.21 -5.68
CA ILE A 41 4.67 0.81 -4.35
C ILE A 41 3.24 0.61 -3.83
N LEU A 42 3.10 0.14 -2.61
CA LEU A 42 1.85 -0.01 -1.88
C LEU A 42 1.83 1.04 -0.77
N ASP A 43 0.99 2.04 -0.93
CA ASP A 43 0.88 3.25 -0.15
C ASP A 43 2.14 4.14 -0.09
N ALA A 44 1.92 5.40 0.21
CA ALA A 44 2.91 6.46 0.20
C ALA A 44 2.98 7.21 1.54
N GLY A 45 2.91 6.49 2.65
CA GLY A 45 3.19 7.04 3.96
C GLY A 45 4.64 7.53 4.08
N THR A 46 5.05 8.02 5.22
CA THR A 46 6.39 8.63 5.37
C THR A 46 7.54 7.66 5.07
N GLY A 47 7.29 6.34 5.11
CA GLY A 47 8.25 5.31 4.70
C GLY A 47 8.74 5.45 3.26
N ILE A 48 7.94 6.03 2.36
CA ILE A 48 8.31 6.22 0.96
C ILE A 48 9.57 7.08 0.78
N GLY A 49 9.87 7.97 1.72
CA GLY A 49 11.10 8.77 1.70
C GLY A 49 12.37 7.94 1.84
N ASN A 50 12.32 6.80 2.55
CA ASN A 50 13.42 5.85 2.62
C ASN A 50 13.58 5.08 1.29
N PHE A 51 12.46 4.68 0.69
CA PHE A 51 12.45 4.09 -0.65
C PHE A 51 13.04 5.07 -1.67
N ASP A 52 12.57 6.31 -1.72
CA ASP A 52 13.02 7.34 -2.66
C ASP A 52 14.54 7.54 -2.60
N ARG A 53 15.12 7.65 -1.40
CA ARG A 53 16.58 7.74 -1.23
C ARG A 53 17.33 6.51 -1.73
N SER A 54 16.77 5.31 -1.54
CA SER A 54 17.35 4.07 -2.04
C SER A 54 17.23 3.98 -3.57
N PHE A 55 16.08 4.34 -4.11
CA PHE A 55 15.77 4.32 -5.52
C PHE A 55 16.65 5.30 -6.31
N LYS A 56 16.80 6.53 -5.82
CA LYS A 56 17.65 7.56 -6.43
C LYS A 56 19.09 7.12 -6.63
N ARG A 57 19.65 6.34 -5.69
CA ARG A 57 21.02 5.80 -5.80
C ARG A 57 21.20 4.77 -6.91
N GLN A 58 20.11 4.22 -7.43
CA GLN A 58 20.11 3.21 -8.48
C GLN A 58 19.73 3.79 -9.86
N MET A 59 19.48 5.10 -9.93
CA MET A 59 19.12 5.77 -11.19
C MET A 59 20.32 5.84 -12.11
N ASP A 60 20.13 5.37 -13.35
CA ASP A 60 21.14 5.30 -14.41
C ASP A 60 20.88 6.28 -15.58
N GLY A 61 20.02 7.28 -15.34
CA GLY A 61 19.65 8.29 -16.35
C GLY A 61 18.65 7.82 -17.40
N LYS A 62 18.09 6.62 -17.29
CA LYS A 62 17.03 6.14 -18.18
C LYS A 62 15.64 6.52 -17.66
N ARG A 63 14.69 6.69 -18.59
CA ARG A 63 13.28 6.87 -18.22
C ARG A 63 12.81 5.66 -17.43
N ARG A 64 12.20 5.91 -16.27
CA ARG A 64 11.72 4.87 -15.36
C ARG A 64 10.26 5.07 -15.02
N ARG A 65 9.58 3.97 -14.88
CA ARG A 65 8.20 3.93 -14.43
C ARG A 65 8.12 3.39 -13.01
N LEU A 66 7.27 4.05 -12.21
CA LEU A 66 6.81 3.57 -10.91
C LEU A 66 5.30 3.43 -10.93
N ASP A 67 4.78 2.35 -10.37
CA ASP A 67 3.35 2.14 -10.15
C ASP A 67 3.08 2.22 -8.64
N LEU A 68 2.26 3.20 -8.23
CA LEU A 68 1.83 3.43 -6.87
C LEU A 68 0.36 3.03 -6.73
N LEU A 69 0.08 2.02 -5.91
CA LEU A 69 -1.25 1.55 -5.58
C LEU A 69 -1.63 2.10 -4.21
N LEU A 70 -2.63 2.97 -4.15
CA LEU A 70 -3.14 3.58 -2.93
C LEU A 70 -4.30 2.76 -2.38
N SER A 71 -4.20 2.38 -1.11
CA SER A 71 -5.31 1.71 -0.42
C SER A 71 -6.48 2.66 -0.19
N HIS A 72 -6.21 3.88 0.27
CA HIS A 72 -7.20 4.93 0.53
C HIS A 72 -6.53 6.30 0.73
N PHE A 73 -7.31 7.32 1.16
CA PHE A 73 -6.86 8.71 1.23
C PHE A 73 -6.45 9.20 2.63
N HIS A 74 -6.29 8.35 3.64
CA HIS A 74 -5.79 8.81 4.93
C HIS A 74 -4.35 9.28 4.84
N MET A 75 -4.01 10.27 5.66
CA MET A 75 -2.74 11.00 5.53
C MET A 75 -1.51 10.12 5.77
N ASP A 76 -1.59 9.18 6.67
CA ASP A 76 -0.52 8.23 6.98
C ASP A 76 -0.18 7.27 5.82
N HIS A 77 -1.04 7.20 4.79
CA HIS A 77 -0.83 6.48 3.53
C HIS A 77 -0.39 7.38 2.36
N LEU A 78 -0.34 8.71 2.55
CA LEU A 78 -0.13 9.66 1.46
C LEU A 78 0.94 10.72 1.74
N MET A 79 1.11 11.11 3.02
CA MET A 79 1.91 12.29 3.37
C MET A 79 3.38 12.20 2.95
N GLY A 80 3.90 11.02 2.71
CA GLY A 80 5.28 10.85 2.25
C GLY A 80 5.55 11.35 0.83
N LEU A 81 4.51 11.49 0.00
CA LEU A 81 4.64 12.02 -1.37
C LEU A 81 5.19 13.45 -1.41
N TYR A 82 4.95 14.25 -0.38
CA TYR A 82 5.48 15.62 -0.30
C TYR A 82 7.00 15.71 -0.42
N GLY A 83 7.73 14.66 0.00
CA GLY A 83 9.19 14.64 -0.01
C GLY A 83 9.83 13.80 -1.11
N CYS A 84 9.05 13.23 -2.02
CA CYS A 84 9.57 12.29 -3.03
C CYS A 84 10.31 12.99 -4.17
N SER A 85 11.62 12.75 -4.27
CA SER A 85 12.46 13.36 -5.31
C SER A 85 12.14 12.87 -6.71
N PHE A 86 11.64 11.66 -6.88
CA PHE A 86 11.24 11.12 -8.18
C PHE A 86 10.07 11.88 -8.83
N LEU A 87 9.25 12.59 -8.05
CA LEU A 87 8.20 13.46 -8.58
C LEU A 87 8.75 14.74 -9.24
N PHE A 88 9.98 15.10 -8.94
CA PHE A 88 10.68 16.28 -9.49
C PHE A 88 11.65 15.92 -10.62
N ASP A 89 11.70 14.66 -11.05
CA ASP A 89 12.55 14.20 -12.13
C ASP A 89 11.72 14.05 -13.43
N PRO A 90 12.01 14.83 -14.49
CA PRO A 90 11.27 14.75 -15.76
C PRO A 90 11.46 13.44 -16.53
N GLN A 91 12.41 12.58 -16.12
CA GLN A 91 12.60 11.25 -16.67
C GLN A 91 11.70 10.20 -16.01
N MET A 92 11.00 10.56 -14.94
CA MET A 92 10.10 9.65 -14.24
C MET A 92 8.69 9.67 -14.83
N GLU A 93 8.10 8.50 -14.91
CA GLU A 93 6.69 8.28 -15.16
C GLU A 93 6.08 7.58 -13.94
N VAL A 94 5.13 8.24 -13.28
CA VAL A 94 4.51 7.76 -12.05
C VAL A 94 3.04 7.48 -12.31
N HIS A 95 2.64 6.22 -12.25
CA HIS A 95 1.26 5.79 -12.39
C HIS A 95 0.65 5.59 -11.01
N ILE A 96 -0.36 6.36 -10.67
CA ILE A 96 -1.06 6.30 -9.39
C ILE A 96 -2.41 5.65 -9.60
N TYR A 97 -2.63 4.55 -8.91
CA TYR A 97 -3.89 3.79 -8.90
C TYR A 97 -4.59 4.00 -7.56
N GLY A 98 -5.86 4.28 -7.59
CA GLY A 98 -6.65 4.45 -6.38
C GLY A 98 -8.13 4.60 -6.71
N GLU A 99 -8.96 4.54 -5.68
CA GLU A 99 -10.39 4.69 -5.83
C GLU A 99 -10.78 6.16 -5.87
N ARG A 100 -11.92 6.46 -6.44
CA ARG A 100 -12.56 7.76 -6.29
C ARG A 100 -13.17 7.90 -4.90
N PHE A 101 -13.33 9.11 -4.41
CA PHE A 101 -13.98 9.39 -3.12
C PHE A 101 -15.31 10.13 -3.35
N GLY A 102 -16.40 9.41 -3.23
CA GLY A 102 -17.73 9.91 -3.59
C GLY A 102 -17.78 10.33 -5.07
N GLU A 103 -18.14 11.57 -5.34
CA GLU A 103 -18.18 12.12 -6.71
C GLU A 103 -16.82 12.62 -7.20
N LYS A 104 -15.83 12.78 -6.31
CA LYS A 104 -14.50 13.29 -6.66
C LYS A 104 -13.62 12.18 -7.20
N GLY A 105 -13.01 12.42 -8.35
CA GLY A 105 -12.05 11.52 -8.95
C GLY A 105 -10.72 11.47 -8.19
N LEU A 106 -9.96 10.39 -8.38
CA LEU A 106 -8.63 10.19 -7.79
C LEU A 106 -7.71 11.40 -8.00
N LYS A 107 -7.61 11.88 -9.24
CA LYS A 107 -6.80 13.06 -9.59
C LYS A 107 -7.24 14.30 -8.81
N GLU A 108 -8.53 14.57 -8.73
CA GLU A 108 -9.05 15.74 -8.01
C GLU A 108 -8.68 15.67 -6.52
N CYS A 109 -8.88 14.52 -5.87
CA CYS A 109 -8.55 14.34 -4.47
C CYS A 109 -7.07 14.59 -4.19
N LEU A 110 -6.19 13.99 -4.98
CA LEU A 110 -4.75 14.12 -4.80
C LEU A 110 -4.24 15.52 -5.12
N CYS A 111 -4.68 16.13 -6.22
CA CYS A 111 -4.25 17.48 -6.59
C CYS A 111 -4.77 18.57 -5.63
N ARG A 112 -5.89 18.33 -4.95
CA ARG A 112 -6.34 19.24 -3.87
C ARG A 112 -5.48 19.14 -2.63
N MET A 113 -5.02 17.95 -2.27
CA MET A 113 -4.15 17.72 -1.12
C MET A 113 -2.72 18.17 -1.41
N PHE A 114 -2.19 17.83 -2.59
CA PHE A 114 -0.86 18.23 -3.07
C PHE A 114 -0.95 19.45 -3.99
N GLY A 115 -1.46 20.56 -3.48
CA GLY A 115 -1.63 21.82 -4.16
C GLY A 115 -1.84 22.97 -3.17
N PRO A 116 -1.89 24.22 -3.67
CA PRO A 116 -2.15 25.37 -2.82
C PRO A 116 -3.49 25.25 -2.05
N PRO A 117 -3.55 25.68 -0.78
CA PRO A 117 -2.49 26.33 0.00
C PRO A 117 -1.52 25.36 0.72
N TYR A 118 -1.73 24.03 0.61
CA TYR A 118 -1.00 23.03 1.39
C TYR A 118 0.36 22.66 0.77
N TRP A 119 0.49 22.80 -0.55
CA TRP A 119 1.69 22.52 -1.31
C TRP A 119 1.84 23.54 -2.46
N PRO A 120 3.08 23.90 -2.89
CA PRO A 120 3.30 24.95 -3.88
C PRO A 120 2.67 24.67 -5.26
N LEU A 121 2.69 23.43 -5.71
CA LEU A 121 2.20 23.01 -7.01
C LEU A 121 1.28 21.79 -6.89
N PRO A 122 0.22 21.70 -7.69
CA PRO A 122 -0.55 20.47 -7.82
C PRO A 122 0.32 19.31 -8.31
N LEU A 123 -0.04 18.09 -7.90
CA LEU A 123 0.74 16.89 -8.20
C LEU A 123 0.92 16.65 -9.72
N ASP A 124 -0.06 17.02 -10.53
CA ASP A 124 -0.03 16.90 -11.98
C ASP A 124 0.75 18.02 -12.70
N GLN A 125 1.29 18.98 -11.96
CA GLN A 125 2.15 20.06 -12.48
C GLN A 125 3.63 19.88 -12.09
N LEU A 126 3.95 18.78 -11.40
CA LEU A 126 5.33 18.43 -11.08
C LEU A 126 6.08 17.95 -12.34
N PRO A 127 7.43 18.01 -12.36
CA PRO A 127 8.22 17.64 -13.55
C PRO A 127 8.05 16.21 -14.03
N ALA A 128 7.78 15.24 -13.13
CA ALA A 128 7.49 13.87 -13.52
C ALA A 128 6.17 13.76 -14.29
N LEU A 129 6.10 12.83 -15.24
CA LEU A 129 4.84 12.51 -15.89
C LEU A 129 3.96 11.68 -14.94
N VAL A 130 2.96 12.31 -14.32
CA VAL A 130 2.03 11.65 -13.41
C VAL A 130 0.75 11.24 -14.15
N ARG A 131 0.39 9.96 -14.07
CA ARG A 131 -0.84 9.39 -14.63
C ARG A 131 -1.73 8.83 -13.52
N PHE A 132 -3.02 9.12 -13.59
CA PHE A 132 -4.00 8.69 -12.60
C PHE A 132 -4.90 7.60 -13.19
N HIS A 133 -5.07 6.50 -12.48
CA HIS A 133 -5.88 5.35 -12.85
C HIS A 133 -6.93 5.10 -11.77
N GLU A 134 -8.18 5.40 -12.07
CA GLU A 134 -9.28 5.07 -11.16
C GLU A 134 -9.55 3.57 -11.21
N ILE A 135 -9.59 2.97 -10.04
CA ILE A 135 -9.89 1.55 -9.82
C ILE A 135 -11.00 1.42 -8.78
N GLN A 136 -11.59 0.24 -8.70
CA GLN A 136 -12.59 -0.09 -7.70
C GLN A 136 -12.40 -1.51 -7.17
N ALA A 137 -13.06 -1.82 -6.06
CA ALA A 137 -13.07 -3.17 -5.52
C ALA A 137 -13.69 -4.16 -6.51
N GLY A 138 -13.03 -5.30 -6.71
CA GLY A 138 -13.39 -6.33 -7.69
C GLY A 138 -12.65 -6.22 -9.02
N ASP A 139 -11.91 -5.13 -9.25
CA ASP A 139 -11.12 -4.98 -10.47
C ASP A 139 -9.97 -5.99 -10.54
N VAL A 140 -9.65 -6.38 -11.77
CA VAL A 140 -8.48 -7.18 -12.10
C VAL A 140 -7.78 -6.54 -13.28
N PHE A 141 -6.50 -6.20 -13.13
CA PHE A 141 -5.72 -5.56 -14.19
C PHE A 141 -4.26 -6.01 -14.17
N LEU A 142 -3.53 -5.68 -15.23
CA LEU A 142 -2.11 -6.00 -15.38
C LEU A 142 -1.26 -4.73 -15.28
N LEU A 143 -0.14 -4.82 -14.60
CA LEU A 143 0.92 -3.83 -14.63
C LEU A 143 2.00 -4.31 -15.58
N GLU A 144 2.03 -3.73 -16.81
CA GLU A 144 3.00 -4.03 -17.88
C GLU A 144 3.17 -5.54 -18.15
N ASP A 145 2.07 -6.30 -18.11
CA ASP A 145 2.03 -7.75 -18.34
C ASP A 145 2.92 -8.59 -17.40
N GLN A 146 3.45 -7.99 -16.33
CA GLN A 146 4.35 -8.66 -15.37
C GLN A 146 3.69 -8.98 -14.04
N ILE A 147 2.78 -8.12 -13.58
CA ILE A 147 2.09 -8.30 -12.31
C ILE A 147 0.59 -8.19 -12.55
N ARG A 148 -0.13 -9.24 -12.19
CA ARG A 148 -1.59 -9.24 -12.11
C ARG A 148 -2.00 -8.69 -10.75
N VAL A 149 -2.84 -7.67 -10.76
CA VAL A 149 -3.41 -7.06 -9.56
C VAL A 149 -4.88 -7.40 -9.48
N GLN A 150 -5.33 -7.82 -8.31
CA GLN A 150 -6.74 -7.99 -7.95
C GLN A 150 -7.05 -7.10 -6.76
N THR A 151 -8.26 -6.58 -6.70
CA THR A 151 -8.70 -5.66 -5.66
C THR A 151 -9.87 -6.23 -4.87
N LEU A 152 -9.92 -5.92 -3.56
CA LEU A 152 -11.01 -6.31 -2.67
C LEU A 152 -11.40 -5.12 -1.80
N ARG A 153 -12.68 -4.96 -1.47
CA ARG A 153 -13.17 -3.94 -0.53
C ARG A 153 -12.76 -4.28 0.89
N GLY A 154 -12.02 -3.39 1.53
CA GLY A 154 -11.75 -3.40 2.96
C GLY A 154 -12.90 -2.79 3.76
N VAL A 155 -12.95 -3.10 5.04
CA VAL A 155 -13.88 -2.52 6.03
C VAL A 155 -13.14 -1.45 6.82
N HIS A 156 -13.26 -0.20 6.38
CA HIS A 156 -12.54 0.94 6.95
C HIS A 156 -13.37 2.22 6.79
N PRO A 157 -13.32 3.19 7.73
CA PRO A 157 -13.98 4.48 7.57
C PRO A 157 -13.51 5.21 6.31
N GLY A 158 -14.44 5.63 5.47
CA GLY A 158 -14.12 6.20 4.15
C GLY A 158 -13.84 5.17 3.04
N GLY A 159 -13.73 3.90 3.39
CA GLY A 159 -13.41 2.80 2.47
C GLY A 159 -11.90 2.60 2.28
N SER A 160 -11.52 1.36 1.98
CA SER A 160 -10.15 1.00 1.57
C SER A 160 -10.18 -0.06 0.46
N ILE A 161 -9.10 -0.13 -0.30
CA ILE A 161 -8.85 -1.18 -1.29
C ILE A 161 -7.71 -2.06 -0.79
N LEU A 162 -7.97 -3.35 -0.73
CA LEU A 162 -6.97 -4.37 -0.47
C LEU A 162 -6.48 -4.92 -1.81
N TYR A 163 -5.21 -5.27 -1.89
CA TYR A 163 -4.57 -5.71 -3.12
C TYR A 163 -4.03 -7.12 -3.02
N ARG A 164 -4.22 -7.92 -4.07
CA ARG A 164 -3.48 -9.14 -4.31
C ARG A 164 -2.64 -8.97 -5.57
N LEU A 165 -1.33 -9.06 -5.43
CA LEU A 165 -0.36 -8.99 -6.52
C LEU A 165 0.15 -10.39 -6.81
N GLU A 166 0.14 -10.79 -8.07
CA GLU A 166 0.67 -12.07 -8.54
C GLU A 166 1.64 -11.84 -9.70
N GLU A 167 2.82 -12.46 -9.63
CA GLU A 167 3.76 -12.43 -10.74
C GLU A 167 3.18 -13.23 -11.92
N VAL A 168 3.14 -12.63 -13.10
CA VAL A 168 2.72 -13.33 -14.32
C VAL A 168 3.87 -14.25 -14.76
N THR A 169 3.70 -15.52 -14.55
CA THR A 169 4.71 -16.55 -14.91
C THR A 169 4.04 -17.71 -15.65
N GLN A 170 4.83 -18.49 -16.39
CA GLN A 170 4.37 -19.75 -17.01
C GLN A 170 4.42 -20.92 -16.02
N GLY A 171 4.85 -20.70 -14.79
CA GLY A 171 4.98 -21.73 -13.76
C GLY A 171 3.63 -22.07 -13.09
N PRO A 172 3.51 -23.26 -12.48
CA PRO A 172 2.26 -23.73 -11.91
C PRO A 172 1.81 -22.98 -10.65
N LYS A 173 2.69 -22.21 -10.00
CA LYS A 173 2.40 -21.46 -8.79
C LYS A 173 3.10 -20.10 -8.82
N PRO A 174 2.40 -19.02 -9.22
CA PRO A 174 2.97 -17.69 -9.23
C PRO A 174 3.28 -17.21 -7.80
N ALA A 175 4.37 -16.46 -7.66
CA ALA A 175 4.62 -15.73 -6.42
C ALA A 175 3.51 -14.69 -6.21
N SER A 176 3.03 -14.56 -4.99
CA SER A 176 1.92 -13.64 -4.69
C SER A 176 2.05 -12.99 -3.33
N VAL A 177 1.58 -11.73 -3.27
CA VAL A 177 1.54 -10.90 -2.07
C VAL A 177 0.12 -10.37 -1.91
N VAL A 178 -0.42 -10.43 -0.71
CA VAL A 178 -1.67 -9.77 -0.34
C VAL A 178 -1.36 -8.61 0.60
N TYR A 179 -1.83 -7.42 0.26
CA TYR A 179 -1.75 -6.22 1.06
C TYR A 179 -3.13 -5.90 1.63
N GLY A 180 -3.30 -6.14 2.92
CA GLY A 180 -4.57 -6.05 3.63
C GLY A 180 -4.47 -5.11 4.83
N LEU A 181 -4.01 -3.87 4.62
CA LEU A 181 -3.99 -2.84 5.65
C LEU A 181 -5.30 -2.03 5.65
N ASP A 182 -5.55 -1.39 6.77
CA ASP A 182 -6.73 -0.55 6.99
C ASP A 182 -8.02 -1.31 6.69
N CYS A 183 -8.14 -2.40 7.43
CA CYS A 183 -9.27 -3.29 7.29
C CYS A 183 -9.67 -3.90 8.65
N GLU A 184 -10.89 -3.58 9.09
CA GLU A 184 -11.47 -4.24 10.25
C GLU A 184 -11.73 -5.72 9.93
N LEU A 185 -11.05 -6.60 10.64
CA LEU A 185 -11.12 -8.04 10.44
C LEU A 185 -12.35 -8.65 11.14
N THR A 186 -13.55 -8.22 10.72
CA THR A 186 -14.81 -8.87 11.12
C THR A 186 -14.85 -10.32 10.67
N ASP A 187 -15.73 -11.15 11.23
CA ASP A 187 -15.85 -12.56 10.84
C ASP A 187 -16.20 -12.70 9.34
N ALA A 188 -17.07 -11.83 8.82
CA ALA A 188 -17.39 -11.77 7.42
C ALA A 188 -16.19 -11.39 6.55
N MET A 189 -15.36 -10.45 7.03
CA MET A 189 -14.16 -10.02 6.32
C MET A 189 -13.05 -11.08 6.37
N LEU A 190 -12.92 -11.78 7.49
CA LEU A 190 -12.00 -12.92 7.62
C LEU A 190 -12.31 -14.01 6.59
N GLN A 191 -13.59 -14.31 6.34
CA GLN A 191 -13.97 -15.29 5.31
C GLN A 191 -13.61 -14.81 3.90
N LYS A 192 -13.88 -13.54 3.57
CA LYS A 192 -13.50 -12.95 2.27
C LYS A 192 -11.98 -12.95 2.07
N LEU A 193 -11.23 -12.51 3.09
CA LEU A 193 -9.77 -12.46 3.03
C LEU A 193 -9.13 -13.85 3.00
N LYS A 194 -9.72 -14.84 3.63
CA LYS A 194 -9.29 -16.24 3.51
C LYS A 194 -9.28 -16.71 2.06
N GLU A 195 -10.33 -16.39 1.32
CA GLU A 195 -10.43 -16.74 -0.11
C GLU A 195 -9.50 -15.88 -0.97
N PHE A 196 -9.51 -14.56 -0.75
CA PHE A 196 -8.67 -13.60 -1.46
C PHE A 196 -7.16 -13.85 -1.23
N GLY A 197 -6.78 -14.22 -0.01
CA GLY A 197 -5.41 -14.54 0.39
C GLY A 197 -5.03 -16.02 0.22
N ALA A 198 -5.87 -16.85 -0.40
CA ALA A 198 -5.65 -18.29 -0.47
C ALA A 198 -4.27 -18.63 -1.02
N ALA A 199 -3.50 -19.40 -0.21
CA ALA A 199 -2.17 -19.92 -0.52
C ALA A 199 -1.16 -18.86 -1.04
N CYS A 200 -1.31 -17.58 -0.67
CA CYS A 200 -0.37 -16.53 -1.07
C CYS A 200 1.01 -16.75 -0.42
N GLY A 201 2.07 -16.22 -1.06
CA GLY A 201 3.43 -16.28 -0.54
C GLY A 201 3.59 -15.40 0.71
N LEU A 202 3.05 -14.19 0.68
CA LEU A 202 3.06 -13.25 1.80
C LEU A 202 1.70 -12.59 1.99
N LEU A 203 1.21 -12.59 3.22
CA LEU A 203 0.02 -11.87 3.66
C LEU A 203 0.44 -10.72 4.57
N ILE A 204 0.20 -9.48 4.16
CA ILE A 204 0.42 -8.29 4.97
C ILE A 204 -0.92 -7.91 5.61
N CYS A 205 -0.97 -7.85 6.94
CA CYS A 205 -2.20 -7.66 7.71
C CYS A 205 -2.12 -6.42 8.58
N ASP A 206 -3.26 -5.78 8.75
CA ASP A 206 -3.50 -4.75 9.75
C ASP A 206 -3.57 -5.39 11.15
N ALA A 207 -2.61 -5.07 11.99
CA ALA A 207 -2.47 -5.57 13.35
C ALA A 207 -2.35 -4.42 14.36
N CYS A 208 -3.17 -3.40 14.19
CA CYS A 208 -3.19 -2.18 14.97
C CYS A 208 -3.45 -2.46 16.45
N TYR A 209 -4.34 -3.41 16.73
CA TYR A 209 -4.87 -3.66 18.08
C TYR A 209 -4.55 -5.05 18.61
N THR A 210 -4.61 -5.17 19.93
CA THR A 210 -4.90 -6.44 20.61
C THR A 210 -6.40 -6.76 20.46
N GLU A 211 -6.80 -8.02 20.73
CA GLU A 211 -8.23 -8.38 20.67
C GLU A 211 -9.07 -7.60 21.69
N ALA A 212 -8.52 -7.29 22.87
CA ALA A 212 -9.20 -6.49 23.88
C ALA A 212 -9.44 -5.04 23.43
N GLU A 213 -8.46 -4.44 22.77
CA GLU A 213 -8.58 -3.09 22.21
C GLU A 213 -9.56 -3.05 21.04
N LEU A 214 -9.53 -4.06 20.17
CA LEU A 214 -10.46 -4.18 19.05
C LEU A 214 -11.91 -4.21 19.53
N MET A 215 -12.22 -4.92 20.61
CA MET A 215 -13.57 -4.97 21.18
C MET A 215 -14.09 -3.60 21.61
N LEU A 216 -13.19 -2.69 22.01
CA LEU A 216 -13.54 -1.31 22.40
C LEU A 216 -13.57 -0.34 21.22
N ARG A 217 -13.00 -0.72 20.07
CA ARG A 217 -12.81 0.14 18.90
C ARG A 217 -13.46 -0.44 17.63
N GLN A 218 -14.56 -1.17 17.79
CA GLN A 218 -15.33 -1.66 16.64
C GLN A 218 -15.79 -0.51 15.76
N GLY A 219 -15.67 -0.66 14.45
CA GLY A 219 -15.99 0.37 13.46
C GLY A 219 -14.86 1.38 13.20
N TRP A 220 -13.71 1.24 13.87
CA TRP A 220 -12.54 2.09 13.60
C TRP A 220 -11.74 1.63 12.37
N GLY A 221 -12.05 0.43 11.86
CA GLY A 221 -11.52 -0.03 10.57
C GLY A 221 -10.18 -0.74 10.63
N HIS A 222 -9.78 -1.27 11.80
CA HIS A 222 -8.50 -1.95 11.98
C HIS A 222 -8.66 -3.38 12.50
N GLY A 223 -7.58 -4.15 12.38
CA GLY A 223 -7.51 -5.54 12.83
C GLY A 223 -6.79 -5.74 14.15
N SER A 224 -6.78 -6.99 14.62
CA SER A 224 -5.97 -7.41 15.77
C SER A 224 -4.91 -8.42 15.37
N ILE A 225 -3.85 -8.50 16.18
CA ILE A 225 -2.77 -9.49 16.01
C ILE A 225 -3.34 -10.92 16.01
N GLU A 226 -4.30 -11.19 16.88
CA GLU A 226 -4.94 -12.50 17.01
C GLU A 226 -5.74 -12.86 15.76
N ARG A 227 -6.48 -11.92 15.20
CA ARG A 227 -7.24 -12.11 13.97
C ARG A 227 -6.34 -12.28 12.76
N CYS A 228 -5.24 -11.55 12.68
CA CYS A 228 -4.20 -11.74 11.66
C CYS A 228 -3.58 -13.15 11.70
N ARG A 229 -3.30 -13.68 12.89
CA ARG A 229 -2.80 -15.06 13.05
C ARG A 229 -3.81 -16.10 12.58
N LYS A 230 -5.08 -15.93 12.95
CA LYS A 230 -6.20 -16.79 12.47
C LYS A 230 -6.32 -16.73 10.95
N LEU A 231 -6.26 -15.53 10.37
CA LEU A 231 -6.35 -15.34 8.92
C LEU A 231 -5.20 -16.03 8.17
N ARG A 232 -3.95 -15.86 8.64
CA ARG A 232 -2.79 -16.57 8.07
C ARG A 232 -3.01 -18.08 8.03
N GLN A 233 -3.44 -18.65 9.14
CA GLN A 233 -3.67 -20.09 9.23
C GLN A 233 -4.81 -20.55 8.31
N ALA A 234 -5.93 -19.82 8.30
CA ALA A 234 -7.11 -20.15 7.52
C ALA A 234 -6.90 -20.00 6.02
N SER A 235 -6.13 -19.01 5.56
CA SER A 235 -5.81 -18.79 4.15
C SER A 235 -4.72 -19.71 3.60
N GLY A 236 -3.92 -20.34 4.46
CA GLY A 236 -2.75 -21.12 4.05
C GLY A 236 -1.62 -20.25 3.50
N ALA A 237 -1.57 -18.97 3.86
CA ALA A 237 -0.47 -18.07 3.50
C ALA A 237 0.85 -18.58 4.05
N GLN A 238 1.91 -18.60 3.21
CA GLN A 238 3.21 -19.17 3.61
C GLN A 238 3.86 -18.31 4.71
N GLN A 239 3.78 -16.99 4.56
CA GLN A 239 4.29 -16.01 5.51
C GLN A 239 3.21 -14.96 5.81
N ALA A 240 3.29 -14.32 6.98
CA ALA A 240 2.51 -13.15 7.30
C ALA A 240 3.41 -12.06 7.90
N LEU A 241 3.12 -10.84 7.55
CA LEU A 241 3.70 -9.63 8.11
C LEU A 241 2.57 -8.81 8.75
N PHE A 242 2.75 -8.44 10.00
CA PHE A 242 1.82 -7.61 10.76
C PHE A 242 2.33 -6.18 10.76
N MET A 243 1.49 -5.25 10.38
CA MET A 243 1.83 -3.83 10.25
C MET A 243 0.72 -2.96 10.82
N HIS A 244 0.88 -1.67 10.69
CA HIS A 244 -0.06 -0.64 11.13
C HIS A 244 -0.12 -0.48 12.65
N TYR A 245 1.05 -0.55 13.30
CA TYR A 245 1.16 -0.36 14.75
C TYR A 245 0.94 1.10 15.13
N GLU A 246 0.07 1.36 16.11
CA GLU A 246 -0.07 2.71 16.70
C GLU A 246 1.00 2.98 17.77
N ARG A 247 1.50 1.96 18.48
CA ARG A 247 2.48 2.10 19.58
C ARG A 247 3.47 0.95 19.62
#